data_2eebf886ac41105364d477a1550c3f3f
#
_entry.id   2eebf886ac41105364d477a1550c3f3f
#
_cell.length_a   1.000
_cell.length_b   1.000
_cell.length_c   1.000
_cell.angle_alpha   90.00
_cell.angle_beta   90.00
_cell.angle_gamma   90.00
#
_symmetry.space_group_name_H-M   'P 1'
#
loop_
_entity.id
_entity.type
_entity.pdbx_description
1 polymer ?
#
loop_
_entity_poly.entity_id
_entity_poly.type
_entity_poly.pdbx_seq_one_letter_code
_entity_poly.pdbx_strand_id
1 'polypeptide(L)'
;KLKVNGKYYKIGMTICYDLRFPHLFRDLALNGADLITVPSVFMHTTGKDHWHSLLKARAIETGCYIVAPAQYGHYFNKRKSYGHSLIVSPWGKILKDAKTEKNIIITDIDKRQIEIARSKIPSLFINKKYKIN
;
A
#
# COMPACT_ATOMS: atom_id res chain seq x y z
N LYS A 1 -3.80 -2.98 -16.64
CA LYS A 1 -2.49 -3.65 -16.76
C LYS A 1 -1.48 -2.69 -17.37
N LEU A 2 -0.29 -2.63 -16.83
CA LEU A 2 0.84 -1.88 -17.37
C LEU A 2 1.87 -2.84 -17.95
N LYS A 3 2.37 -2.60 -19.16
CA LYS A 3 3.45 -3.38 -19.77
C LYS A 3 4.76 -2.60 -19.65
N VAL A 4 5.75 -3.18 -18.99
CA VAL A 4 7.09 -2.60 -18.80
C VAL A 4 8.13 -3.66 -19.11
N ASN A 5 9.03 -3.38 -20.05
CA ASN A 5 10.10 -4.31 -20.46
C ASN A 5 9.58 -5.75 -20.74
N GLY A 6 8.49 -5.86 -21.50
CA GLY A 6 7.86 -7.14 -21.86
C GLY A 6 7.03 -7.80 -20.74
N LYS A 7 7.12 -7.33 -19.50
CA LYS A 7 6.35 -7.87 -18.36
C LYS A 7 5.08 -7.08 -18.11
N TYR A 8 3.99 -7.77 -17.75
CA TYR A 8 2.74 -7.13 -17.36
C TYR A 8 2.65 -7.01 -15.86
N TYR A 9 2.26 -5.82 -15.41
CA TYR A 9 1.91 -5.53 -14.02
C TYR A 9 0.42 -5.19 -13.92
N LYS A 10 -0.27 -5.76 -12.94
CA LYS A 10 -1.63 -5.37 -12.57
C LYS A 10 -1.58 -4.36 -11.44
N ILE A 11 -2.28 -3.25 -11.61
CA ILE A 11 -2.37 -2.20 -10.61
C ILE A 11 -3.77 -2.26 -10.00
N GLY A 12 -3.83 -2.46 -8.68
CA GLY A 12 -5.02 -2.23 -7.88
C GLY A 12 -5.12 -0.74 -7.54
N MET A 13 -6.29 -0.18 -7.68
CA MET A 13 -6.53 1.24 -7.38
C MET A 13 -7.42 1.37 -6.15
N THR A 14 -6.96 2.09 -5.15
CA THR A 14 -7.74 2.49 -3.98
C THR A 14 -7.53 3.99 -3.72
N ILE A 15 -8.30 4.58 -2.85
CA ILE A 15 -8.17 6.00 -2.50
C ILE A 15 -8.36 6.21 -1.00
N CYS A 16 -7.40 6.89 -0.37
CA CYS A 16 -7.47 7.51 0.96
C CYS A 16 -8.08 6.59 2.03
N TYR A 17 -9.38 6.75 2.35
CA TYR A 17 -10.07 6.03 3.41
C TYR A 17 -10.17 4.51 3.15
N ASP A 18 -10.08 4.09 1.89
CA ASP A 18 -10.05 2.67 1.49
C ASP A 18 -8.95 1.88 2.19
N LEU A 19 -7.86 2.57 2.60
CA LEU A 19 -6.77 1.97 3.38
C LEU A 19 -7.27 1.25 4.65
N ARG A 20 -8.44 1.63 5.18
CA ARG A 20 -9.02 1.05 6.39
C ARG A 20 -9.80 -0.24 6.16
N PHE A 21 -9.99 -0.66 4.91
CA PHE A 21 -10.75 -1.85 4.53
C PHE A 21 -9.82 -2.98 4.06
N PRO A 22 -9.34 -3.88 4.95
CA PRO A 22 -8.39 -4.93 4.60
C PRO A 22 -8.91 -5.89 3.53
N HIS A 23 -10.21 -6.18 3.54
CA HIS A 23 -10.84 -7.07 2.56
C HIS A 23 -10.74 -6.55 1.13
N LEU A 24 -10.87 -5.23 0.90
CA LEU A 24 -10.69 -4.62 -0.42
C LEU A 24 -9.28 -4.89 -0.96
N PHE A 25 -8.25 -4.71 -0.14
CA PHE A 25 -6.86 -4.98 -0.53
C PHE A 25 -6.65 -6.47 -0.82
N ARG A 26 -7.24 -7.34 0.01
CA ARG A 26 -7.20 -8.78 -0.21
C ARG A 26 -7.85 -9.16 -1.54
N ASP A 27 -9.01 -8.62 -1.86
CA ASP A 27 -9.72 -8.88 -3.13
C ASP A 27 -8.92 -8.41 -4.34
N LEU A 28 -8.32 -7.22 -4.28
CA LEU A 28 -7.43 -6.73 -5.34
C LEU A 28 -6.24 -7.68 -5.56
N ALA A 29 -5.61 -8.16 -4.48
CA ALA A 29 -4.49 -9.08 -4.55
C ALA A 29 -4.90 -10.46 -5.09
N LEU A 30 -6.04 -11.01 -4.67
CA LEU A 30 -6.60 -12.27 -5.20
C LEU A 30 -6.95 -12.15 -6.69
N ASN A 31 -7.37 -10.97 -7.14
CA ASN A 31 -7.56 -10.66 -8.56
C ASN A 31 -6.24 -10.36 -9.29
N GLY A 32 -5.10 -10.60 -8.65
CA GLY A 32 -3.77 -10.59 -9.24
C GLY A 32 -3.12 -9.22 -9.29
N ALA A 33 -3.46 -8.29 -8.41
CA ALA A 33 -2.71 -7.05 -8.28
C ALA A 33 -1.27 -7.33 -7.85
N ASP A 34 -0.33 -6.69 -8.53
CA ASP A 34 1.10 -6.71 -8.21
C ASP A 34 1.48 -5.47 -7.35
N LEU A 35 0.78 -4.38 -7.59
CA LEU A 35 0.95 -3.09 -6.93
C LEU A 35 -0.42 -2.50 -6.62
N ILE A 36 -0.56 -1.87 -5.46
CA ILE A 36 -1.80 -1.17 -5.08
C ILE A 36 -1.46 0.30 -4.78
N THR A 37 -2.21 1.21 -5.39
CA THR A 37 -2.04 2.66 -5.18
C THR A 37 -3.02 3.15 -4.11
N VAL A 38 -2.55 4.08 -3.25
CA VAL A 38 -3.34 4.68 -2.16
C VAL A 38 -3.12 6.20 -2.11
N PRO A 39 -3.55 6.96 -3.14
CA PRO A 39 -3.46 8.41 -3.09
C PRO A 39 -4.32 8.95 -1.94
N SER A 40 -3.78 9.92 -1.18
CA SER A 40 -4.42 10.34 0.07
C SER A 40 -4.17 11.79 0.44
N VAL A 41 -5.14 12.36 1.16
CA VAL A 41 -4.96 13.48 2.07
C VAL A 41 -5.22 12.96 3.49
N PHE A 42 -4.22 12.33 4.11
CA PHE A 42 -4.40 11.70 5.41
C PHE A 42 -4.24 12.74 6.53
N MET A 43 -5.19 12.77 7.47
CA MET A 43 -5.17 13.72 8.59
C MET A 43 -3.94 13.53 9.45
N HIS A 44 -3.28 14.61 9.87
CA HIS A 44 -2.07 14.55 10.70
C HIS A 44 -2.29 13.77 12.01
N THR A 45 -3.44 13.98 12.68
CA THR A 45 -3.74 13.34 13.97
C THR A 45 -3.77 11.82 13.90
N THR A 46 -4.40 11.27 12.86
CA THR A 46 -4.45 9.81 12.67
C THR A 46 -3.29 9.28 11.83
N GLY A 47 -2.68 10.14 11.03
CA GLY A 47 -1.57 9.77 10.14
C GLY A 47 -0.35 9.32 10.90
N LYS A 48 0.03 10.06 11.95
CA LYS A 48 1.20 9.74 12.79
C LYS A 48 1.12 8.34 13.43
N ASP A 49 -0.08 7.87 13.75
CA ASP A 49 -0.29 6.60 14.43
C ASP A 49 -0.65 5.47 13.45
N HIS A 50 -1.37 5.76 12.37
CA HIS A 50 -1.98 4.76 11.50
C HIS A 50 -1.33 4.60 10.13
N TRP A 51 -0.83 5.68 9.51
CA TRP A 51 -0.44 5.71 8.11
C TRP A 51 0.59 4.64 7.75
N HIS A 52 1.73 4.67 8.42
CA HIS A 52 2.82 3.71 8.19
C HIS A 52 2.40 2.28 8.54
N SER A 53 1.73 2.11 9.69
CA SER A 53 1.30 0.80 10.18
C SER A 53 0.32 0.13 9.22
N LEU A 54 -0.70 0.87 8.75
CA LEU A 54 -1.68 0.33 7.82
C LEU A 54 -1.08 0.00 6.46
N LEU A 55 -0.27 0.89 5.87
CA LEU A 55 0.35 0.63 4.57
C LEU A 55 1.29 -0.58 4.62
N LYS A 56 2.06 -0.74 5.70
CA LYS A 56 2.89 -1.93 5.92
C LYS A 56 2.03 -3.19 6.06
N ALA A 57 0.94 -3.12 6.84
CA ALA A 57 0.03 -4.24 6.99
C ALA A 57 -0.57 -4.67 5.64
N ARG A 58 -1.07 -3.70 4.83
CA ARG A 58 -1.60 -4.00 3.49
C ARG A 58 -0.56 -4.66 2.59
N ALA A 59 0.70 -4.19 2.62
CA ALA A 59 1.77 -4.80 1.85
C ALA A 59 2.04 -6.26 2.27
N ILE A 60 2.14 -6.50 3.57
CA ILE A 60 2.46 -7.83 4.14
C ILE A 60 1.34 -8.84 3.86
N GLU A 61 0.09 -8.48 4.15
CA GLU A 61 -1.05 -9.40 4.03
C GLU A 61 -1.41 -9.75 2.58
N THR A 62 -1.06 -8.87 1.62
CA THR A 62 -1.35 -9.05 0.19
C THR A 62 -0.16 -9.54 -0.62
N GLY A 63 1.06 -9.36 -0.10
CA GLY A 63 2.29 -9.56 -0.85
C GLY A 63 2.39 -8.65 -2.08
N CYS A 64 1.78 -7.46 -2.03
CA CYS A 64 1.85 -6.44 -3.08
C CYS A 64 2.82 -5.31 -2.72
N TYR A 65 3.35 -4.63 -3.72
CA TYR A 65 3.88 -3.28 -3.49
C TYR A 65 2.74 -2.33 -3.16
N ILE A 66 2.97 -1.41 -2.23
CA ILE A 66 2.05 -0.30 -1.94
C ILE A 66 2.72 1.01 -2.35
N VAL A 67 2.04 1.80 -3.17
CA VAL A 67 2.47 3.13 -3.60
C VAL A 67 1.43 4.13 -3.12
N ALA A 68 1.79 4.92 -2.13
CA ALA A 68 0.88 5.79 -1.42
C ALA A 68 1.32 7.26 -1.51
N PRO A 69 1.00 7.95 -2.61
CA PRO A 69 1.23 9.39 -2.69
C PRO A 69 0.31 10.11 -1.70
N ALA A 70 0.89 10.99 -0.88
CA ALA A 70 0.19 11.68 0.18
C ALA A 70 0.45 13.17 0.15
N GLN A 71 -0.62 13.96 0.17
CA GLN A 71 -0.49 15.41 0.27
C GLN A 71 0.04 15.81 1.63
N TYR A 72 0.91 16.82 1.64
CA TYR A 72 1.42 17.45 2.85
C TYR A 72 1.08 18.94 2.87
N GLY A 73 0.81 19.48 4.03
CA GLY A 73 0.57 20.90 4.25
C GLY A 73 -0.72 21.21 5.02
N HIS A 74 -1.11 22.46 4.97
CA HIS A 74 -2.36 22.92 5.55
C HIS A 74 -3.39 23.14 4.43
N TYR A 75 -4.62 22.78 4.70
CA TYR A 75 -5.76 23.01 3.82
C TYR A 75 -6.95 23.50 4.64
N PHE A 76 -8.07 23.78 4.00
CA PHE A 76 -9.23 24.42 4.57
C PHE A 76 -9.39 24.31 6.11
N ASN A 77 -9.68 25.44 6.79
CA ASN A 77 -9.88 25.51 8.25
C ASN A 77 -8.67 25.07 9.09
N LYS A 78 -7.45 25.39 8.66
CA LYS A 78 -6.19 25.08 9.36
C LYS A 78 -5.95 23.58 9.60
N ARG A 79 -6.65 22.71 8.91
CA ARG A 79 -6.40 21.26 9.00
C ARG A 79 -5.06 20.93 8.36
N LYS A 80 -4.28 20.11 9.06
CA LYS A 80 -2.95 19.66 8.62
C LYS A 80 -3.03 18.24 8.08
N SER A 81 -2.50 18.01 6.90
CA SER A 81 -2.26 16.67 6.36
C SER A 81 -0.93 16.10 6.85
N TYR A 82 -0.83 14.78 6.90
CA TYR A 82 0.32 14.10 7.47
C TYR A 82 1.52 14.08 6.52
N GLY A 83 1.28 13.99 5.22
CA GLY A 83 2.33 13.81 4.23
C GLY A 83 2.81 12.38 4.18
N HIS A 84 4.13 12.17 4.11
CA HIS A 84 4.75 10.86 4.06
C HIS A 84 4.27 10.03 2.86
N SER A 85 4.44 10.56 1.62
CA SER A 85 4.30 9.69 0.45
C SER A 85 5.23 8.50 0.59
N LEU A 86 4.69 7.27 0.53
CA LEU A 86 5.41 6.04 0.82
C LEU A 86 5.43 5.08 -0.36
N ILE A 87 6.53 4.34 -0.48
CA ILE A 87 6.59 3.11 -1.26
C ILE A 87 7.01 1.98 -0.32
N VAL A 88 6.17 0.94 -0.24
CA VAL A 88 6.38 -0.21 0.63
C VAL A 88 6.52 -1.48 -0.21
N SER A 89 7.51 -2.31 0.11
CA SER A 89 7.73 -3.60 -0.57
C SER A 89 6.70 -4.65 -0.15
N PRO A 90 6.55 -5.74 -0.90
CA PRO A 90 5.68 -6.88 -0.53
C PRO A 90 5.99 -7.48 0.83
N TRP A 91 7.20 -7.30 1.34
CA TRP A 91 7.65 -7.76 2.66
C TRP A 91 7.39 -6.76 3.79
N GLY A 92 6.73 -5.61 3.49
CA GLY A 92 6.45 -4.57 4.47
C GLY A 92 7.62 -3.62 4.76
N LYS A 93 8.74 -3.71 4.02
CA LYS A 93 9.85 -2.77 4.14
C LYS A 93 9.50 -1.45 3.46
N ILE A 94 9.65 -0.34 4.15
CA ILE A 94 9.56 0.98 3.55
C ILE A 94 10.78 1.18 2.65
N LEU A 95 10.54 1.31 1.35
CA LEU A 95 11.58 1.53 0.34
C LEU A 95 11.90 3.01 0.22
N LYS A 96 10.87 3.85 0.25
CA LYS A 96 10.99 5.32 0.19
C LYS A 96 9.91 5.97 1.06
N ASP A 97 10.29 7.09 1.67
CA ASP A 97 9.42 7.96 2.45
C ASP A 97 9.79 9.42 2.16
N ALA A 98 8.87 10.18 1.55
CA ALA A 98 9.07 11.59 1.23
C ALA A 98 9.01 12.51 2.46
N LYS A 99 8.69 11.97 3.65
CA LYS A 99 8.54 12.76 4.87
C LYS A 99 7.47 13.87 4.71
N THR A 100 7.79 15.06 5.19
CA THR A 100 6.96 16.27 5.13
C THR A 100 7.46 17.24 4.06
N GLU A 101 7.94 16.71 2.96
CA GLU A 101 8.55 17.50 1.89
C GLU A 101 7.78 17.34 0.58
N LYS A 102 7.81 18.41 -0.24
CA LYS A 102 7.38 18.33 -1.63
C LYS A 102 8.49 17.67 -2.43
N ASN A 103 8.39 16.36 -2.60
CA ASN A 103 9.43 15.58 -3.24
C ASN A 103 8.85 14.51 -4.17
N ILE A 104 9.66 14.07 -5.13
CA ILE A 104 9.40 12.90 -5.96
C ILE A 104 10.24 11.75 -5.43
N ILE A 105 9.59 10.65 -5.08
CA ILE A 105 10.27 9.43 -4.65
C ILE A 105 10.19 8.38 -5.76
N ILE A 106 11.31 7.73 -6.03
CA ILE A 106 11.45 6.74 -7.11
C ILE A 106 12.12 5.49 -6.53
N THR A 107 11.64 4.31 -6.95
CA THR A 107 12.26 3.03 -6.66
C THR A 107 11.96 2.02 -7.76
N ASP A 108 12.79 1.02 -7.88
CA ASP A 108 12.56 -0.11 -8.79
C ASP A 108 11.55 -1.09 -8.17
N ILE A 109 10.74 -1.69 -9.02
CA ILE A 109 9.78 -2.73 -8.67
C ILE A 109 10.22 -4.03 -9.35
N ASP A 110 10.48 -5.06 -8.54
CA ASP A 110 10.80 -6.40 -9.02
C ASP A 110 9.65 -7.37 -8.71
N LYS A 111 9.03 -7.91 -9.76
CA LYS A 111 7.92 -8.86 -9.63
C LYS A 111 8.30 -10.13 -8.85
N ARG A 112 9.57 -10.55 -8.89
CA ARG A 112 10.06 -11.69 -8.12
C ARG A 112 9.90 -11.50 -6.61
N GLN A 113 9.95 -10.25 -6.11
CA GLN A 113 9.72 -9.97 -4.68
C GLN A 113 8.28 -10.28 -4.25
N ILE A 114 7.31 -10.10 -5.15
CA ILE A 114 5.91 -10.46 -4.93
C ILE A 114 5.78 -11.98 -4.83
N GLU A 115 6.38 -12.69 -5.78
CA GLU A 115 6.38 -14.16 -5.84
C GLU A 115 7.03 -14.76 -4.59
N ILE A 116 8.19 -14.23 -4.19
CA ILE A 116 8.91 -14.65 -2.97
C ILE A 116 8.06 -14.41 -1.71
N ALA A 117 7.45 -13.22 -1.58
CA ALA A 117 6.63 -12.91 -0.41
C ALA A 117 5.43 -13.87 -0.29
N ARG A 118 4.71 -14.07 -1.38
CA ARG A 118 3.52 -14.93 -1.42
C ARG A 118 3.85 -16.42 -1.27
N SER A 119 5.01 -16.89 -1.76
CA SER A 119 5.44 -18.28 -1.57
C SER A 119 5.89 -18.56 -0.15
N LYS A 120 6.60 -17.64 0.48
CA LYS A 120 7.07 -17.79 1.86
C LYS A 120 5.93 -17.71 2.88
N ILE A 121 4.94 -16.85 2.65
CA ILE A 121 3.78 -16.67 3.52
C ILE A 121 2.50 -16.71 2.66
N PRO A 122 1.97 -17.92 2.37
CA PRO A 122 0.85 -18.08 1.46
C PRO A 122 -0.52 -17.73 2.08
N SER A 123 -0.56 -16.95 3.15
CA SER A 123 -1.79 -16.58 3.90
C SER A 123 -2.88 -15.93 3.04
N LEU A 124 -2.48 -15.24 1.97
CA LEU A 124 -3.41 -14.66 1.00
C LEU A 124 -4.33 -15.72 0.38
N PHE A 125 -3.80 -16.91 0.10
CA PHE A 125 -4.50 -17.99 -0.62
C PHE A 125 -5.17 -19.00 0.32
N ILE A 126 -4.96 -18.84 1.64
CA ILE A 126 -5.56 -19.72 2.64
C ILE A 126 -6.91 -19.14 3.06
N ASN A 127 -7.99 -19.85 2.73
CA ASN A 127 -9.35 -19.48 3.16
C ASN A 127 -9.82 -20.42 4.27
N LYS A 128 -9.51 -20.09 5.52
CA LYS A 128 -10.00 -20.84 6.69
C LYS A 128 -11.33 -20.25 7.17
N LYS A 129 -12.34 -21.13 7.31
CA LYS A 129 -13.57 -20.77 8.01
C LYS A 129 -13.35 -20.90 9.51
N TYR A 130 -13.69 -19.90 10.28
CA TYR A 130 -13.66 -19.90 11.73
C TYR A 130 -15.08 -19.98 12.27
N LYS A 131 -15.28 -20.77 13.34
CA LYS A 131 -16.51 -20.66 14.15
C LYS A 131 -16.21 -19.64 15.24
N ILE A 132 -17.08 -18.65 15.36
CA ILE A 132 -17.08 -17.70 16.48
C ILE A 132 -18.09 -18.29 17.47
N ASN A 133 -17.62 -18.64 18.66
CA ASN A 133 -18.47 -19.12 19.76
C ASN A 133 -19.03 -17.94 20.52
#